data_9124b4ef75a0aaf4ff5aebcc5fde3ee5
#
_entry.id   9124b4ef75a0aaf4ff5aebcc5fde3ee5
#
_cell.length_a   1.000
_cell.length_b   1.000
_cell.length_c   1.000
_cell.angle_alpha   90.00
_cell.angle_beta   90.00
_cell.angle_gamma   90.00
#
_symmetry.space_group_name_H-M   'P 1'
#
loop_
_entity.id
_entity.type
_entity.pdbx_description
1 polymer ?
#
loop_
_entity_poly.entity_id
_entity_poly.type
_entity_poly.pdbx_seq_one_letter_code
_entity_poly.pdbx_strand_id
1 'polypeptide(L)'
;KIGIDICTFKRERYIEKNIGLLNAHVFNNPDSPLQEHLEVFVSDNGQTLDIDKLGSDKIHIVRNKNTGGAGGFTRGLMEILKNGNPHGITHALLMDDDITIDTESIEKTYTILSLLKDEYADAFIGGAMLRIDKPNIQVESGASWNAGNLISNKSNLNMNVTWDCLFNEIEEYTEFNAWWY
;
A
#
# COMPACT_ATOMS: atom_id res chain seq x y z
N LYS A 1 2.59 -12.77 6.05
CA LYS A 1 1.49 -12.25 5.21
C LYS A 1 1.51 -10.73 5.21
N ILE A 2 1.01 -10.12 4.13
CA ILE A 2 0.80 -8.66 3.99
C ILE A 2 -0.69 -8.37 4.16
N GLY A 3 -1.03 -7.37 4.97
CA GLY A 3 -2.36 -6.78 5.05
C GLY A 3 -2.37 -5.41 4.37
N ILE A 4 -3.15 -5.25 3.30
CA ILE A 4 -3.36 -3.91 2.71
C ILE A 4 -4.39 -3.19 3.56
N ASP A 5 -4.03 -2.04 4.11
CA ASP A 5 -4.90 -1.17 4.88
C ASP A 5 -5.28 0.06 4.06
N ILE A 6 -6.56 0.22 3.79
CA ILE A 6 -7.11 1.30 2.97
C ILE A 6 -8.12 2.09 3.78
N CYS A 7 -7.97 3.41 3.79
CA CYS A 7 -8.98 4.32 4.33
C CYS A 7 -9.73 4.99 3.17
N THR A 8 -11.07 4.94 3.19
CA THR A 8 -11.88 5.56 2.12
C THR A 8 -13.03 6.41 2.68
N PHE A 9 -13.41 7.44 1.92
CA PHE A 9 -14.56 8.27 2.22
C PHE A 9 -15.33 8.64 0.95
N LYS A 10 -16.44 7.95 0.68
CA LYS A 10 -17.32 8.18 -0.48
C LYS A 10 -16.59 8.11 -1.82
N ARG A 11 -15.73 7.11 -1.97
CA ARG A 11 -14.94 6.84 -3.18
C ARG A 11 -15.10 5.40 -3.66
N GLU A 12 -16.33 4.91 -3.69
CA GLU A 12 -16.71 3.52 -3.97
C GLU A 12 -16.08 3.02 -5.27
N ARG A 13 -16.10 3.86 -6.33
CA ARG A 13 -15.56 3.50 -7.65
C ARG A 13 -14.08 3.12 -7.62
N TYR A 14 -13.29 3.78 -6.79
CA TYR A 14 -11.85 3.49 -6.69
C TYR A 14 -11.63 2.18 -5.94
N ILE A 15 -12.36 1.97 -4.84
CA ILE A 15 -12.30 0.72 -4.08
C ILE A 15 -12.77 -0.46 -4.94
N GLU A 16 -13.89 -0.34 -5.66
CA GLU A 16 -14.39 -1.38 -6.56
C GLU A 16 -13.35 -1.74 -7.64
N LYS A 17 -12.68 -0.73 -8.21
CA LYS A 17 -11.63 -0.94 -9.20
C LYS A 17 -10.44 -1.70 -8.60
N ASN A 18 -9.92 -1.27 -7.46
CA ASN A 18 -8.75 -1.89 -6.84
C ASN A 18 -9.06 -3.31 -6.34
N ILE A 19 -10.23 -3.53 -5.72
CA ILE A 19 -10.68 -4.88 -5.36
C ILE A 19 -10.85 -5.75 -6.62
N GLY A 20 -11.39 -5.21 -7.70
CA GLY A 20 -11.51 -5.92 -8.97
C GLY A 20 -10.16 -6.37 -9.53
N LEU A 21 -9.12 -5.52 -9.47
CA LEU A 21 -7.76 -5.86 -9.87
C LEU A 21 -7.17 -6.96 -8.98
N LEU A 22 -7.32 -6.85 -7.66
CA LEU A 22 -6.83 -7.86 -6.71
C LEU A 22 -7.54 -9.20 -6.90
N ASN A 23 -8.86 -9.19 -7.11
CA ASN A 23 -9.59 -10.41 -7.41
C ASN A 23 -9.10 -11.08 -8.70
N ALA A 24 -8.90 -10.30 -9.77
CA ALA A 24 -8.50 -10.84 -11.07
C ALA A 24 -7.05 -11.36 -11.08
N HIS A 25 -6.12 -10.65 -10.44
CA HIS A 25 -4.70 -10.94 -10.56
C HIS A 25 -4.12 -11.71 -9.36
N VAL A 26 -4.80 -11.69 -8.21
CA VAL A 26 -4.31 -12.33 -6.98
C VAL A 26 -5.28 -13.41 -6.50
N PHE A 27 -6.45 -13.02 -5.99
CA PHE A 27 -7.30 -13.96 -5.25
C PHE A 27 -7.93 -15.05 -6.10
N ASN A 28 -8.28 -14.76 -7.36
CA ASN A 28 -8.81 -15.75 -8.32
C ASN A 28 -7.73 -16.32 -9.25
N ASN A 29 -6.47 -15.96 -9.05
CA ASN A 29 -5.35 -16.46 -9.84
C ASN A 29 -4.59 -17.54 -9.05
N PRO A 30 -4.72 -18.83 -9.39
CA PRO A 30 -4.05 -19.90 -8.66
C PRO A 30 -2.53 -19.87 -8.80
N ASP A 31 -2.00 -19.15 -9.79
CA ASP A 31 -0.56 -19.00 -10.00
C ASP A 31 0.03 -17.81 -9.22
N SER A 32 -0.80 -17.00 -8.57
CA SER A 32 -0.32 -15.86 -7.78
C SER A 32 0.33 -16.30 -6.47
N PRO A 33 1.58 -15.94 -6.20
CA PRO A 33 2.24 -16.22 -4.93
C PRO A 33 1.59 -15.49 -3.76
N LEU A 34 0.78 -14.47 -4.02
CA LEU A 34 0.09 -13.68 -3.01
C LEU A 34 -1.25 -14.26 -2.57
N GLN A 35 -1.83 -15.25 -3.27
CA GLN A 35 -3.18 -15.73 -3.03
C GLN A 35 -3.46 -16.06 -1.56
N GLU A 36 -2.53 -16.76 -0.88
CA GLU A 36 -2.61 -17.11 0.53
C GLU A 36 -1.83 -16.17 1.45
N HIS A 37 -1.19 -15.15 0.89
CA HIS A 37 -0.27 -14.26 1.60
C HIS A 37 -0.70 -12.80 1.62
N LEU A 38 -1.86 -12.48 1.05
CA LEU A 38 -2.42 -11.13 1.01
C LEU A 38 -3.84 -11.11 1.58
N GLU A 39 -4.15 -10.10 2.35
CA GLU A 39 -5.51 -9.76 2.77
C GLU A 39 -5.71 -8.24 2.69
N VAL A 40 -6.95 -7.80 2.58
CA VAL A 40 -7.30 -6.38 2.42
C VAL A 40 -8.22 -5.95 3.56
N PHE A 41 -7.92 -4.83 4.16
CA PHE A 41 -8.69 -4.21 5.24
C PHE A 41 -9.10 -2.82 4.79
N VAL A 42 -10.39 -2.57 4.66
CA VAL A 42 -10.92 -1.29 4.19
C VAL A 42 -11.70 -0.62 5.31
N SER A 43 -11.23 0.53 5.75
CA SER A 43 -11.93 1.38 6.71
C SER A 43 -12.83 2.36 5.95
N ASP A 44 -14.13 2.05 5.91
CA ASP A 44 -15.13 2.85 5.21
C ASP A 44 -15.65 3.99 6.12
N ASN A 45 -14.97 5.14 6.06
CA ASN A 45 -15.34 6.35 6.78
C ASN A 45 -16.66 6.98 6.28
N GLY A 46 -17.05 6.63 5.05
CA GLY A 46 -18.28 7.11 4.43
C GLY A 46 -19.50 6.24 4.76
N GLN A 47 -19.27 5.01 5.15
CA GLN A 47 -20.28 3.97 5.37
C GLN A 47 -21.17 3.74 4.14
N THR A 48 -20.55 3.85 2.95
CA THR A 48 -21.24 3.81 1.66
C THR A 48 -20.90 2.58 0.82
N LEU A 49 -19.89 1.81 1.21
CA LEU A 49 -19.52 0.59 0.51
C LEU A 49 -20.55 -0.52 0.70
N ASP A 50 -20.82 -1.25 -0.38
CA ASP A 50 -21.61 -2.48 -0.34
C ASP A 50 -20.73 -3.64 0.15
N ILE A 51 -20.86 -3.94 1.44
CA ILE A 51 -20.04 -4.97 2.10
C ILE A 51 -20.37 -6.36 1.56
N ASP A 52 -21.63 -6.65 1.25
CA ASP A 52 -22.06 -7.95 0.76
C ASP A 52 -21.53 -8.22 -0.66
N LYS A 53 -21.36 -7.16 -1.45
CA LYS A 53 -20.81 -7.22 -2.81
C LYS A 53 -19.28 -7.33 -2.85
N LEU A 54 -18.60 -6.59 -1.98
CA LEU A 54 -17.15 -6.39 -2.07
C LEU A 54 -16.37 -7.24 -1.06
N GLY A 55 -16.98 -7.61 0.06
CA GLY A 55 -16.34 -8.38 1.12
C GLY A 55 -16.17 -9.85 0.76
N SER A 56 -15.13 -10.47 1.33
CA SER A 56 -14.87 -11.90 1.24
C SER A 56 -14.03 -12.35 2.44
N ASP A 57 -13.61 -13.61 2.45
CA ASP A 57 -12.65 -14.14 3.43
C ASP A 57 -11.26 -13.48 3.37
N LYS A 58 -10.94 -12.84 2.25
CA LYS A 58 -9.68 -12.11 2.01
C LYS A 58 -9.86 -10.57 2.02
N ILE A 59 -11.09 -10.08 2.01
CA ILE A 59 -11.40 -8.64 1.91
C ILE A 59 -12.36 -8.26 3.04
N HIS A 60 -11.83 -7.53 4.00
CA HIS A 60 -12.50 -7.12 5.24
C HIS A 60 -12.89 -5.65 5.19
N ILE A 61 -14.17 -5.36 5.06
CA ILE A 61 -14.69 -3.98 5.02
C ILE A 61 -15.33 -3.64 6.36
N VAL A 62 -14.85 -2.57 6.97
CA VAL A 62 -15.30 -2.12 8.28
C VAL A 62 -15.89 -0.73 8.20
N ARG A 63 -17.18 -0.61 8.54
CA ARG A 63 -17.81 0.71 8.69
C ARG A 63 -17.14 1.47 9.81
N ASN A 64 -16.70 2.68 9.52
CA ASN A 64 -16.02 3.54 10.46
C ASN A 64 -16.72 4.91 10.55
N LYS A 65 -16.61 5.56 11.70
CA LYS A 65 -16.96 6.98 11.80
C LYS A 65 -15.84 7.77 11.13
N ASN A 66 -16.21 8.78 10.32
CA ASN A 66 -15.21 9.61 9.66
C ASN A 66 -14.34 10.35 10.70
N THR A 67 -13.15 9.85 10.90
CA THR A 67 -12.11 10.39 11.78
C THR A 67 -10.88 10.86 10.98
N GLY A 68 -11.06 11.14 9.69
CA GLY A 68 -9.98 11.49 8.78
C GLY A 68 -9.12 10.30 8.38
N GLY A 69 -8.04 10.56 7.64
CA GLY A 69 -7.12 9.52 7.17
C GLY A 69 -6.43 8.80 8.32
N ALA A 70 -5.84 9.54 9.26
CA ALA A 70 -5.16 8.95 10.41
C ALA A 70 -6.06 8.01 11.22
N GLY A 71 -7.30 8.41 11.48
CA GLY A 71 -8.25 7.57 12.22
C GLY A 71 -8.74 6.38 11.39
N GLY A 72 -8.85 6.51 10.07
CA GLY A 72 -9.23 5.43 9.17
C GLY A 72 -8.14 4.36 9.10
N PHE A 73 -6.90 4.72 8.83
CA PHE A 73 -5.77 3.78 8.85
C PHE A 73 -5.56 3.14 10.23
N THR A 74 -5.68 3.92 11.31
CA THR A 74 -5.64 3.33 12.67
C THR A 74 -6.71 2.27 12.84
N ARG A 75 -7.91 2.50 12.29
CA ARG A 75 -9.01 1.53 12.36
C ARG A 75 -8.67 0.23 11.63
N GLY A 76 -8.09 0.31 10.43
CA GLY A 76 -7.66 -0.86 9.67
C GLY A 76 -6.57 -1.65 10.40
N LEU A 77 -5.55 -0.97 10.92
CA LEU A 77 -4.51 -1.60 11.75
C LEU A 77 -5.10 -2.28 13.01
N MET A 78 -6.10 -1.67 13.64
CA MET A 78 -6.80 -2.29 14.76
C MET A 78 -7.55 -3.57 14.36
N GLU A 79 -8.15 -3.62 13.19
CA GLU A 79 -8.80 -4.84 12.68
C GLU A 79 -7.78 -5.94 12.39
N ILE A 80 -6.63 -5.60 11.79
CA ILE A 80 -5.52 -6.54 11.58
C ILE A 80 -5.07 -7.17 12.90
N LEU A 81 -4.90 -6.38 13.95
CA LEU A 81 -4.40 -6.83 15.26
C LEU A 81 -5.47 -7.40 16.17
N LYS A 82 -6.74 -7.28 15.82
CA LYS A 82 -7.85 -7.73 16.62
C LYS A 82 -7.75 -9.21 16.97
N ASN A 83 -8.09 -9.56 18.21
CA ASN A 83 -8.01 -10.94 18.71
C ASN A 83 -6.62 -11.60 18.59
N GLY A 84 -5.54 -10.82 18.64
CA GLY A 84 -4.19 -11.36 18.60
C GLY A 84 -3.72 -11.71 17.18
N ASN A 85 -4.20 -10.97 16.18
CA ASN A 85 -3.80 -11.15 14.78
C ASN A 85 -4.14 -12.55 14.22
N PRO A 86 -5.41 -12.94 14.17
CA PRO A 86 -5.82 -14.27 13.72
C PRO A 86 -5.46 -14.53 12.24
N HIS A 87 -5.28 -13.46 11.46
CA HIS A 87 -4.91 -13.51 10.05
C HIS A 87 -3.42 -13.82 9.82
N GLY A 88 -2.58 -13.68 10.85
CA GLY A 88 -1.13 -13.89 10.75
C GLY A 88 -0.45 -12.84 9.86
N ILE A 89 -0.97 -11.60 9.85
CA ILE A 89 -0.38 -10.47 9.12
C ILE A 89 0.90 -10.04 9.84
N THR A 90 2.00 -9.98 9.12
CA THR A 90 3.30 -9.57 9.65
C THR A 90 3.68 -8.16 9.22
N HIS A 91 3.17 -7.69 8.08
CA HIS A 91 3.43 -6.37 7.54
C HIS A 91 2.12 -5.74 7.06
N ALA A 92 1.93 -4.47 7.38
CA ALA A 92 0.81 -3.69 6.86
C ALA A 92 1.29 -2.77 5.72
N LEU A 93 0.61 -2.85 4.58
CA LEU A 93 0.78 -1.91 3.47
C LEU A 93 -0.33 -0.85 3.58
N LEU A 94 0.03 0.36 3.97
CA LEU A 94 -0.91 1.48 3.99
C LEU A 94 -1.04 2.02 2.56
N MET A 95 -2.25 2.17 2.08
CA MET A 95 -2.51 2.52 0.68
C MET A 95 -3.68 3.49 0.57
N ASP A 96 -3.50 4.58 -0.19
CA ASP A 96 -4.59 5.48 -0.51
C ASP A 96 -5.64 4.82 -1.42
N ASP A 97 -6.89 5.26 -1.29
CA ASP A 97 -8.02 4.66 -2.00
C ASP A 97 -8.05 5.02 -3.49
N ASP A 98 -7.47 6.15 -3.90
CA ASP A 98 -7.53 6.69 -5.26
C ASP A 98 -6.31 6.39 -6.14
N ILE A 99 -5.38 5.57 -5.66
CA ILE A 99 -4.31 5.04 -6.50
C ILE A 99 -4.79 3.87 -7.37
N THR A 100 -4.04 3.52 -8.39
CA THR A 100 -4.19 2.24 -9.10
C THR A 100 -3.11 1.29 -8.61
N ILE A 101 -3.56 0.18 -8.02
CA ILE A 101 -2.67 -0.82 -7.46
C ILE A 101 -1.92 -1.57 -8.58
N ASP A 102 -0.62 -1.75 -8.39
CA ASP A 102 0.21 -2.64 -9.19
C ASP A 102 0.50 -3.93 -8.40
N THR A 103 -0.14 -5.02 -8.80
CA THR A 103 -0.01 -6.31 -8.11
C THR A 103 1.39 -6.89 -8.21
N GLU A 104 2.13 -6.61 -9.30
CA GLU A 104 3.52 -7.06 -9.45
C GLU A 104 4.44 -6.38 -8.41
N SER A 105 4.21 -5.12 -8.11
CA SER A 105 4.96 -4.41 -7.05
C SER A 105 4.72 -5.03 -5.69
N ILE A 106 3.49 -5.49 -5.39
CA ILE A 106 3.20 -6.19 -4.14
C ILE A 106 3.89 -7.56 -4.11
N GLU A 107 3.93 -8.29 -5.23
CA GLU A 107 4.65 -9.57 -5.33
C GLU A 107 6.16 -9.39 -5.08
N LYS A 108 6.76 -8.34 -5.66
CA LYS A 108 8.16 -7.98 -5.41
C LYS A 108 8.39 -7.66 -3.93
N THR A 109 7.51 -6.86 -3.34
CA THR A 109 7.56 -6.53 -1.90
C THR A 109 7.47 -7.78 -1.04
N TYR A 110 6.52 -8.67 -1.32
CA TYR A 110 6.38 -9.94 -0.62
C TYR A 110 7.65 -10.81 -0.74
N THR A 111 8.22 -10.86 -1.94
CA THR A 111 9.45 -11.62 -2.21
C THR A 111 10.62 -11.05 -1.40
N ILE A 112 10.81 -9.73 -1.41
CA ILE A 112 11.85 -9.06 -0.61
C ILE A 112 11.67 -9.39 0.87
N LEU A 113 10.47 -9.18 1.43
CA LEU A 113 10.17 -9.46 2.83
C LEU A 113 10.41 -10.92 3.21
N SER A 114 10.16 -11.84 2.29
CA SER A 114 10.38 -13.28 2.51
C SER A 114 11.86 -13.69 2.49
N LEU A 115 12.73 -12.87 1.92
CA LEU A 115 14.17 -13.11 1.78
C LEU A 115 15.00 -12.29 2.78
N LEU A 116 14.38 -11.36 3.52
CA LEU A 116 15.09 -10.57 4.51
C LEU A 116 15.68 -11.47 5.61
N LYS A 117 16.89 -11.12 6.04
CA LYS A 117 17.46 -11.71 7.25
C LYS A 117 16.73 -11.18 8.49
N ASP A 118 16.76 -11.96 9.57
CA ASP A 118 16.08 -11.60 10.83
C ASP A 118 16.48 -10.22 11.37
N GLU A 119 17.71 -9.78 11.14
CA GLU A 119 18.20 -8.45 11.53
C GLU A 119 17.50 -7.28 10.83
N TYR A 120 16.81 -7.54 9.70
CA TYR A 120 16.05 -6.56 8.90
C TYR A 120 14.54 -6.83 8.92
N ALA A 121 14.07 -7.71 9.80
CA ALA A 121 12.64 -8.07 9.85
C ALA A 121 11.72 -6.88 10.14
N ASP A 122 12.24 -5.84 10.79
CA ASP A 122 11.51 -4.60 11.12
C ASP A 122 11.73 -3.49 10.07
N ALA A 123 12.27 -3.83 8.89
CA ALA A 123 12.51 -2.84 7.84
C ALA A 123 11.21 -2.29 7.24
N PHE A 124 11.20 -1.00 6.95
CA PHE A 124 10.16 -0.37 6.16
C PHE A 124 10.51 -0.46 4.68
N ILE A 125 9.51 -0.77 3.85
CA ILE A 125 9.64 -0.75 2.40
C ILE A 125 8.72 0.35 1.87
N GLY A 126 9.30 1.36 1.24
CA GLY A 126 8.57 2.39 0.53
C GLY A 126 8.46 2.06 -0.97
N GLY A 127 7.29 2.24 -1.55
CA GLY A 127 7.10 2.19 -2.99
C GLY A 127 7.43 3.53 -3.65
N ALA A 128 7.58 3.53 -4.96
CA ALA A 128 7.67 4.75 -5.76
C ALA A 128 6.29 5.11 -6.31
N MET A 129 5.92 6.39 -6.20
CA MET A 129 4.71 6.90 -6.83
C MET A 129 4.98 7.28 -8.28
N LEU A 130 4.28 6.68 -9.22
CA LEU A 130 4.34 6.99 -10.64
C LEU A 130 3.10 7.75 -11.08
N ARG A 131 3.24 8.62 -12.07
CA ARG A 131 2.10 9.32 -12.67
C ARG A 131 1.26 8.34 -13.50
N ILE A 132 -0.04 8.35 -13.28
CA ILE A 132 -0.96 7.49 -14.04
C ILE A 132 -1.06 7.90 -15.52
N ASP A 133 -0.92 9.20 -15.83
CA ASP A 133 -0.97 9.73 -17.19
C ASP A 133 0.39 9.65 -17.92
N LYS A 134 1.49 9.46 -17.16
CA LYS A 134 2.87 9.33 -17.66
C LYS A 134 3.63 8.35 -16.78
N PRO A 135 3.45 7.03 -16.95
CA PRO A 135 3.99 6.01 -16.05
C PRO A 135 5.53 5.97 -15.96
N ASN A 136 6.21 6.63 -16.88
CA ASN A 136 7.66 6.81 -16.84
C ASN A 136 8.12 7.97 -15.92
N ILE A 137 7.19 8.73 -15.34
CA ILE A 137 7.54 9.81 -14.40
C ILE A 137 7.28 9.35 -12.98
N GLN A 138 8.35 9.23 -12.22
CA GLN A 138 8.30 9.04 -10.77
C GLN A 138 8.00 10.39 -10.12
N VAL A 139 6.90 10.47 -9.40
CA VAL A 139 6.52 11.68 -8.65
C VAL A 139 7.46 11.85 -7.48
N GLU A 140 7.64 10.79 -6.72
CA GLU A 140 8.55 10.73 -5.57
C GLU A 140 8.75 9.28 -5.11
N SER A 141 9.75 9.08 -4.24
CA SER A 141 10.02 7.81 -3.59
C SER A 141 10.42 8.07 -2.14
N GLY A 142 9.42 8.05 -1.26
CA GLY A 142 9.59 8.40 0.14
C GLY A 142 9.78 9.90 0.40
N ALA A 143 9.85 10.25 1.67
CA ALA A 143 10.03 11.63 2.13
C ALA A 143 10.90 11.70 3.37
N SER A 144 11.46 12.88 3.63
CA SER A 144 12.20 13.19 4.84
C SER A 144 11.53 14.34 5.59
N TRP A 145 11.36 14.16 6.88
CA TRP A 145 10.90 15.23 7.77
C TRP A 145 12.09 15.96 8.37
N ASN A 146 12.21 17.24 8.05
CA ASN A 146 13.30 18.07 8.55
C ASN A 146 12.78 19.43 9.02
N ALA A 147 13.03 19.75 10.27
CA ALA A 147 12.73 21.07 10.89
C ALA A 147 11.29 21.57 10.61
N GLY A 148 10.29 20.69 10.67
CA GLY A 148 8.89 21.04 10.45
C GLY A 148 8.45 21.02 8.98
N ASN A 149 9.31 20.62 8.05
CA ASN A 149 9.01 20.49 6.64
C ASN A 149 9.09 19.05 6.19
N LEU A 150 8.13 18.64 5.34
CA LEU A 150 8.18 17.40 4.61
C LEU A 150 8.85 17.66 3.26
N ILE A 151 9.89 16.90 2.98
CA ILE A 151 10.69 17.02 1.75
C ILE A 151 10.57 15.70 1.00
N SER A 152 9.95 15.73 -0.18
CA SER A 152 9.86 14.56 -1.06
C SER A 152 11.22 14.17 -1.61
N ASN A 153 11.56 12.90 -1.51
CA ASN A 153 12.81 12.35 -2.00
C ASN A 153 12.65 11.92 -3.47
N LYS A 154 13.73 12.05 -4.25
CA LYS A 154 13.82 11.56 -5.63
C LYS A 154 12.60 11.91 -6.49
N SER A 155 12.17 13.16 -6.42
CA SER A 155 10.93 13.63 -7.05
C SER A 155 11.12 14.07 -8.50
N ASN A 156 10.06 13.85 -9.31
CA ASN A 156 9.97 14.24 -10.72
C ASN A 156 11.06 13.65 -11.64
N LEU A 157 11.47 12.41 -11.36
CA LEU A 157 12.45 11.70 -12.18
C LEU A 157 11.77 11.05 -13.39
N ASN A 158 12.42 11.14 -14.55
CA ASN A 158 11.97 10.50 -15.78
C ASN A 158 12.71 9.18 -16.00
N MET A 159 12.07 8.06 -15.81
CA MET A 159 12.66 6.72 -15.94
C MET A 159 13.09 6.36 -17.38
N ASN A 160 12.79 7.20 -18.38
CA ASN A 160 13.35 7.09 -19.72
C ASN A 160 14.69 7.84 -19.89
N VAL A 161 15.16 8.52 -18.85
CA VAL A 161 16.43 9.27 -18.85
C VAL A 161 17.44 8.54 -17.97
N THR A 162 18.54 8.13 -18.56
CA THR A 162 19.59 7.34 -17.87
C THR A 162 20.09 8.01 -16.59
N TRP A 163 20.28 9.33 -16.62
CA TRP A 163 20.75 10.07 -15.43
C TRP A 163 19.72 10.07 -14.30
N ASP A 164 18.43 10.16 -14.62
CA ASP A 164 17.37 10.10 -13.62
C ASP A 164 17.29 8.70 -12.99
N CYS A 165 17.45 7.64 -13.81
CA CYS A 165 17.53 6.28 -13.30
C CYS A 165 18.74 6.08 -12.38
N LEU A 166 19.92 6.56 -12.80
CA LEU A 166 21.12 6.47 -11.97
C LEU A 166 20.96 7.25 -10.66
N PHE A 167 20.39 8.45 -10.72
CA PHE A 167 20.12 9.25 -9.52
C PHE A 167 19.12 8.55 -8.59
N ASN A 168 18.13 7.84 -9.14
CA ASN A 168 17.18 7.06 -8.35
C ASN A 168 17.85 5.94 -7.53
N GLU A 169 18.97 5.40 -8.03
CA GLU A 169 19.73 4.32 -7.39
C GLU A 169 20.82 4.81 -6.41
N ILE A 170 21.07 6.12 -6.32
CA ILE A 170 22.12 6.65 -5.44
C ILE A 170 21.69 6.50 -3.97
N GLU A 171 22.52 5.84 -3.18
CA GLU A 171 22.29 5.51 -1.77
C GLU A 171 22.14 6.74 -0.87
N GLU A 172 22.84 7.84 -1.13
CA GLU A 172 22.81 9.05 -0.30
C GLU A 172 21.42 9.62 -0.04
N TYR A 173 20.44 9.23 -0.87
CA TYR A 173 19.06 9.70 -0.80
C TYR A 173 18.04 8.57 -0.62
N THR A 174 18.47 7.40 -0.17
CA THR A 174 17.58 6.26 0.06
C THR A 174 16.91 6.29 1.43
N GLU A 175 17.51 6.96 2.41
CA GLU A 175 16.93 7.07 3.73
C GLU A 175 15.73 8.01 3.73
N PHE A 176 14.61 7.52 4.17
CA PHE A 176 13.42 8.32 4.47
C PHE A 176 13.03 8.12 5.93
N ASN A 177 12.66 9.19 6.59
CA ASN A 177 12.21 9.20 7.99
C ASN A 177 10.76 9.65 8.15
N ALA A 178 10.14 10.05 7.06
CA ALA A 178 8.73 10.31 6.95
C ALA A 178 8.16 9.40 5.87
N TRP A 179 7.11 8.69 6.21
CA TRP A 179 6.45 7.81 5.29
C TRP A 179 5.26 8.54 4.64
N TRP A 180 5.15 8.39 3.34
CA TRP A 180 4.15 9.03 2.52
C TRP A 180 3.65 8.02 1.50
N TYR A 181 2.44 7.61 1.57
CA TYR A 181 1.56 6.77 0.75
C TYR A 181 0.89 5.66 1.52
#